data_7e464372505abeccedac2ceaad0be28b
#
_entry.id   7e464372505abeccedac2ceaad0be28b
#
_cell.length_a   1.000
_cell.length_b   1.000
_cell.length_c   1.000
_cell.angle_alpha   90.00
_cell.angle_beta   90.00
_cell.angle_gamma   90.00
#
_symmetry.space_group_name_H-M   'P 1'
#
loop_
_entity.id
_entity.type
_entity.pdbx_description
1 polymer ?
#
loop_
_entity_poly.entity_id
_entity_poly.type
_entity_poly.pdbx_seq_one_letter_code
_entity_poly.pdbx_strand_id
1 'polypeptide(L)'
;MKKILITCLTLGFFFASCDFDKGFEEMNVNPNSASQVGVATKITKLQVDISGSRYENWRNSFIYNSTIVQHHAENNWWAGDTYNRNDDWSFAQWNQAYNNMVKGAQDIIKQLETDGDTGTHMGMARIMRVFVFHRITDLYGDCPYSEAGKGYSDGILTPKYDSQQDIYMDMLKELEEAVAQISGDGALGSADVIFGGSAAHWKAFGNSMMLRLAMRLTQVDAATAQAWAVKAINGGTMTSNAHIASVKHGDGSTGNRNGHGEVFLADQGSRISTSFMSRMVNDPRKTRLFMRQSDK
;
A
#
# COMPACT_ATOMS: atom_id res chain seq x y z
N MET A 1 67.05 32.82 6.67
CA MET A 1 66.01 33.49 5.83
C MET A 1 65.40 32.56 4.75
N LYS A 2 66.14 31.80 3.93
CA LYS A 2 65.55 30.88 2.93
C LYS A 2 64.65 29.81 3.50
N LYS A 3 64.93 29.24 4.68
CA LYS A 3 64.08 28.21 5.33
C LYS A 3 62.73 28.75 5.82
N ILE A 4 62.70 30.00 6.31
CA ILE A 4 61.46 30.66 6.78
C ILE A 4 60.57 31.02 5.59
N LEU A 5 61.17 31.40 4.45
CA LEU A 5 60.42 31.72 3.23
C LEU A 5 59.71 30.47 2.64
N ILE A 6 60.37 29.31 2.70
CA ILE A 6 59.83 28.04 2.23
C ILE A 6 58.69 27.60 3.14
N THR A 7 58.81 27.75 4.46
CA THR A 7 57.75 27.39 5.42
C THR A 7 56.54 28.30 5.29
N CYS A 8 56.71 29.59 5.03
CA CYS A 8 55.58 30.50 4.77
C CYS A 8 54.92 30.22 3.42
N LEU A 9 55.66 29.78 2.40
CA LEU A 9 55.08 29.42 1.11
C LEU A 9 54.27 28.13 1.17
N THR A 10 54.72 27.14 1.96
CA THR A 10 53.95 25.88 2.17
C THR A 10 52.73 26.09 3.05
N LEU A 11 52.76 26.96 4.06
CA LEU A 11 51.56 27.30 4.84
C LEU A 11 50.51 28.07 4.00
N GLY A 12 50.96 28.92 3.07
CA GLY A 12 50.03 29.66 2.18
C GLY A 12 49.21 28.76 1.21
N PHE A 13 49.75 27.59 0.85
CA PHE A 13 49.04 26.62 0.00
C PHE A 13 47.93 25.86 0.74
N PHE A 14 48.00 25.77 2.08
CA PHE A 14 46.93 25.09 2.85
C PHE A 14 45.69 25.95 3.09
N PHE A 15 45.77 27.27 2.90
CA PHE A 15 44.60 28.16 2.99
C PHE A 15 43.94 28.47 1.65
N ALA A 16 44.47 28.01 0.53
CA ALA A 16 43.84 28.04 -0.76
C ALA A 16 43.00 26.76 -0.96
N SER A 17 42.31 26.29 0.07
CA SER A 17 41.23 25.35 -0.07
C SER A 17 40.10 26.12 -0.74
N CYS A 18 40.10 26.12 -2.05
CA CYS A 18 38.98 26.57 -2.84
C CYS A 18 37.74 25.86 -2.33
N ASP A 19 36.62 26.56 -2.23
CA ASP A 19 35.28 26.01 -2.14
C ASP A 19 35.07 25.00 -3.28
N PHE A 20 35.63 23.80 -3.10
CA PHE A 20 35.50 22.70 -4.11
C PHE A 20 34.04 22.26 -4.21
N ASP A 21 33.23 22.57 -3.19
CA ASP A 21 31.79 22.28 -3.13
C ASP A 21 30.91 23.43 -3.63
N LYS A 22 31.50 24.56 -4.01
CA LYS A 22 30.71 25.72 -4.45
C LYS A 22 30.01 25.41 -5.78
N GLY A 23 28.67 25.33 -5.68
CA GLY A 23 27.81 24.99 -6.83
C GLY A 23 27.43 23.50 -6.94
N PHE A 24 27.95 22.61 -6.07
CA PHE A 24 27.55 21.20 -6.08
C PHE A 24 26.09 21.05 -5.67
N GLU A 25 25.61 21.81 -4.69
CA GLU A 25 24.21 21.80 -4.30
C GLU A 25 23.30 22.28 -5.42
N GLU A 26 23.71 23.35 -6.14
CA GLU A 26 22.96 23.87 -7.28
C GLU A 26 22.98 22.93 -8.48
N MET A 27 24.11 22.25 -8.76
CA MET A 27 24.22 21.25 -9.84
C MET A 27 23.41 19.98 -9.53
N ASN A 28 23.24 19.62 -8.28
CA ASN A 28 22.45 18.45 -7.87
C ASN A 28 20.95 18.72 -7.79
N VAL A 29 20.52 19.98 -7.90
CA VAL A 29 19.10 20.29 -8.04
C VAL A 29 18.68 20.00 -9.48
N ASN A 30 17.91 18.92 -9.67
CA ASN A 30 17.31 18.65 -10.97
C ASN A 30 16.31 19.76 -11.32
N PRO A 31 16.58 20.64 -12.31
CA PRO A 31 15.68 21.76 -12.63
C PRO A 31 14.32 21.30 -13.17
N ASN A 32 14.22 20.02 -13.57
CA ASN A 32 12.98 19.40 -14.03
C ASN A 32 12.26 18.61 -12.95
N SER A 33 12.81 18.51 -11.72
CA SER A 33 12.08 17.91 -10.63
C SER A 33 11.05 18.91 -10.09
N ALA A 34 9.80 18.49 -10.00
CA ALA A 34 8.79 19.26 -9.29
C ALA A 34 9.27 19.46 -7.84
N SER A 35 9.53 20.70 -7.44
CA SER A 35 9.98 21.04 -6.09
C SER A 35 8.95 20.68 -5.02
N GLN A 36 7.67 20.60 -5.41
CA GLN A 36 6.57 20.11 -4.59
C GLN A 36 5.54 19.40 -5.47
N VAL A 37 5.24 18.16 -5.14
CA VAL A 37 4.13 17.42 -5.73
C VAL A 37 2.91 17.64 -4.85
N GLY A 38 1.81 18.14 -5.43
CA GLY A 38 0.57 18.38 -4.69
C GLY A 38 -0.03 17.10 -4.11
N VAL A 39 -0.73 17.22 -2.98
CA VAL A 39 -1.41 16.11 -2.27
C VAL A 39 -2.32 15.32 -3.20
N ALA A 40 -3.05 15.97 -4.10
CA ALA A 40 -3.94 15.32 -5.06
C ALA A 40 -3.20 14.28 -5.92
N THR A 41 -2.04 14.63 -6.48
CA THR A 41 -1.23 13.71 -7.30
C THR A 41 -0.68 12.55 -6.46
N LYS A 42 -0.25 12.82 -5.22
CA LYS A 42 0.25 11.78 -4.31
C LYS A 42 -0.85 10.80 -3.92
N ILE A 43 -2.08 11.28 -3.68
CA ILE A 43 -3.24 10.42 -3.38
C ILE A 43 -3.56 9.53 -4.58
N THR A 44 -3.65 10.08 -5.79
CA THR A 44 -3.85 9.28 -7.00
C THR A 44 -2.81 8.18 -7.14
N LYS A 45 -1.53 8.55 -6.97
CA LYS A 45 -0.43 7.57 -7.05
C LYS A 45 -0.58 6.47 -6.00
N LEU A 46 -0.84 6.83 -4.73
CA LEU A 46 -1.02 5.85 -3.66
C LEU A 46 -2.20 4.90 -3.95
N GLN A 47 -3.31 5.39 -4.44
CA GLN A 47 -4.48 4.58 -4.80
C GLN A 47 -4.16 3.59 -5.93
N VAL A 48 -3.39 4.01 -6.93
CA VAL A 48 -2.92 3.13 -8.01
C VAL A 48 -1.95 2.09 -7.47
N ASP A 49 -0.99 2.47 -6.63
CA ASP A 49 -0.03 1.54 -6.01
C ASP A 49 -0.75 0.48 -5.16
N ILE A 50 -1.76 0.89 -4.36
CA ILE A 50 -2.57 0.00 -3.52
C ILE A 50 -3.36 -1.02 -4.35
N SER A 51 -3.77 -0.67 -5.56
CA SER A 51 -4.49 -1.59 -6.46
C SER A 51 -3.61 -2.77 -6.91
N GLY A 52 -2.31 -2.63 -6.78
CA GLY A 52 -1.31 -3.67 -7.00
C GLY A 52 -0.79 -3.77 -8.42
N SER A 53 0.52 -3.93 -8.55
CA SER A 53 1.20 -4.19 -9.82
C SER A 53 1.21 -5.68 -10.17
N ARG A 54 1.66 -6.00 -11.39
CA ARG A 54 1.89 -7.38 -11.81
C ARG A 54 2.85 -8.11 -10.87
N TYR A 55 3.89 -7.43 -10.39
CA TYR A 55 4.97 -8.06 -9.65
C TYR A 55 4.50 -8.71 -8.35
N GLU A 56 3.82 -7.95 -7.47
CA GLU A 56 3.32 -8.49 -6.20
C GLU A 56 2.09 -9.39 -6.39
N ASN A 57 1.20 -9.08 -7.34
CA ASN A 57 0.03 -9.90 -7.61
C ASN A 57 0.44 -11.29 -8.13
N TRP A 58 1.42 -11.38 -9.00
CA TRP A 58 1.92 -12.66 -9.48
C TRP A 58 2.45 -13.50 -8.32
N ARG A 59 3.38 -12.94 -7.55
CA ARG A 59 4.09 -13.68 -6.50
C ARG A 59 3.19 -13.99 -5.31
N ASN A 60 2.51 -13.00 -4.77
CA ASN A 60 1.69 -13.23 -3.58
C ASN A 60 0.34 -13.85 -3.89
N SER A 61 -0.39 -13.33 -4.88
CA SER A 61 -1.75 -13.79 -5.12
C SER A 61 -1.78 -15.12 -5.86
N PHE A 62 -1.04 -15.24 -6.96
CA PHE A 62 -1.12 -16.44 -7.81
C PHE A 62 -0.16 -17.54 -7.40
N ILE A 63 1.12 -17.24 -7.12
CA ILE A 63 2.08 -18.29 -6.76
C ILE A 63 1.83 -18.82 -5.35
N TYR A 64 1.50 -17.94 -4.37
CA TYR A 64 1.36 -18.39 -2.97
C TYR A 64 -0.07 -18.39 -2.47
N ASN A 65 -0.72 -17.24 -2.27
CA ASN A 65 -1.97 -17.18 -1.50
C ASN A 65 -3.07 -18.04 -2.12
N SER A 66 -3.29 -17.93 -3.43
CA SER A 66 -4.36 -18.67 -4.11
C SER A 66 -4.10 -20.15 -4.22
N THR A 67 -2.82 -20.56 -4.35
CA THR A 67 -2.43 -21.97 -4.47
C THR A 67 -2.40 -22.64 -3.11
N ILE A 68 -1.88 -21.98 -2.08
CA ILE A 68 -1.88 -22.52 -0.69
C ILE A 68 -3.32 -22.78 -0.22
N VAL A 69 -4.28 -21.88 -0.52
CA VAL A 69 -5.70 -22.08 -0.18
C VAL A 69 -6.45 -22.90 -1.23
N GLN A 70 -5.76 -23.43 -2.23
CA GLN A 70 -6.29 -24.28 -3.28
C GLN A 70 -7.44 -23.65 -4.13
N HIS A 71 -7.44 -22.32 -4.28
CA HIS A 71 -8.31 -21.67 -5.25
C HIS A 71 -7.76 -21.82 -6.67
N HIS A 72 -6.45 -21.68 -6.82
CA HIS A 72 -5.72 -21.88 -8.07
C HIS A 72 -4.77 -23.07 -7.95
N ALA A 73 -4.31 -23.55 -9.09
CA ALA A 73 -3.19 -24.46 -9.26
C ALA A 73 -2.27 -23.86 -10.33
N GLU A 74 -0.98 -23.95 -10.12
CA GLU A 74 0.05 -23.44 -11.03
C GLU A 74 0.87 -24.57 -11.63
N ASN A 75 1.03 -24.58 -12.95
CA ASN A 75 1.87 -25.58 -13.61
C ASN A 75 3.25 -25.05 -14.01
N ASN A 76 3.48 -23.73 -13.93
CA ASN A 76 4.77 -23.12 -14.23
C ASN A 76 5.52 -22.66 -12.96
N TRP A 77 4.81 -22.11 -11.97
CA TRP A 77 5.36 -21.47 -10.78
C TRP A 77 4.79 -22.11 -9.50
N TRP A 78 4.97 -23.39 -9.36
CA TRP A 78 4.32 -24.30 -8.40
C TRP A 78 4.88 -24.26 -6.97
N ALA A 79 5.46 -23.14 -6.53
CA ALA A 79 6.02 -23.04 -5.19
C ALA A 79 4.95 -23.15 -4.10
N GLY A 80 3.83 -22.43 -4.25
CA GLY A 80 2.72 -22.47 -3.30
C GLY A 80 1.98 -23.81 -3.29
N ASP A 81 1.76 -24.44 -4.45
CA ASP A 81 1.12 -25.76 -4.57
C ASP A 81 1.91 -26.85 -3.82
N THR A 82 3.21 -26.71 -3.77
CA THR A 82 4.12 -27.68 -3.12
C THR A 82 4.65 -27.19 -1.77
N TYR A 83 4.15 -26.06 -1.27
CA TYR A 83 4.63 -25.40 -0.03
C TYR A 83 6.14 -25.11 -0.03
N ASN A 84 6.72 -24.90 -1.22
CA ASN A 84 8.12 -24.53 -1.36
C ASN A 84 8.33 -23.07 -1.00
N ARG A 85 9.30 -22.81 -0.12
CA ARG A 85 9.72 -21.47 0.25
C ARG A 85 10.61 -20.87 -0.85
N ASN A 86 10.28 -19.65 -1.25
CA ASN A 86 11.14 -18.78 -2.06
C ASN A 86 11.10 -17.38 -1.46
N ASP A 87 12.21 -16.98 -0.84
CA ASP A 87 12.27 -15.74 -0.08
C ASP A 87 12.11 -14.50 -0.96
N ASP A 88 12.69 -14.50 -2.17
CA ASP A 88 12.54 -13.38 -3.11
C ASP A 88 11.09 -13.18 -3.53
N TRP A 89 10.36 -14.27 -3.73
CA TRP A 89 8.95 -14.18 -4.10
C TRP A 89 8.07 -13.79 -2.91
N SER A 90 8.34 -14.36 -1.75
CA SER A 90 7.62 -14.01 -0.51
C SER A 90 7.85 -12.57 -0.09
N PHE A 91 9.02 -12.01 -0.41
CA PHE A 91 9.39 -10.63 -0.12
C PHE A 91 8.70 -9.60 -1.04
N ALA A 92 8.09 -10.02 -2.14
CA ALA A 92 7.55 -9.10 -3.16
C ALA A 92 6.56 -8.08 -2.61
N GLN A 93 5.60 -8.52 -1.78
CA GLN A 93 4.61 -7.60 -1.16
C GLN A 93 5.28 -6.66 -0.15
N TRP A 94 6.20 -7.16 0.66
CA TRP A 94 6.95 -6.34 1.62
C TRP A 94 7.69 -5.22 0.91
N ASN A 95 8.45 -5.57 -0.11
CA ASN A 95 9.24 -4.61 -0.87
C ASN A 95 8.36 -3.51 -1.50
N GLN A 96 7.28 -3.89 -2.19
CA GLN A 96 6.37 -2.93 -2.80
C GLN A 96 5.63 -2.08 -1.76
N ALA A 97 5.17 -2.69 -0.68
CA ALA A 97 4.42 -2.00 0.34
C ALA A 97 5.27 -0.92 1.03
N TYR A 98 6.47 -1.26 1.52
CA TYR A 98 7.30 -0.28 2.24
C TYR A 98 7.90 0.78 1.32
N ASN A 99 8.41 0.41 0.16
CA ASN A 99 9.09 1.36 -0.73
C ASN A 99 8.13 2.35 -1.42
N ASN A 100 6.89 1.95 -1.66
CA ASN A 100 5.93 2.77 -2.40
C ASN A 100 4.73 3.19 -1.55
N MET A 101 4.02 2.24 -0.94
CA MET A 101 2.72 2.50 -0.32
C MET A 101 2.84 3.13 1.07
N VAL A 102 3.66 2.54 1.97
CA VAL A 102 3.87 3.06 3.34
C VAL A 102 4.54 4.43 3.29
N LYS A 103 5.62 4.53 2.52
CA LYS A 103 6.31 5.80 2.29
C LYS A 103 5.37 6.85 1.70
N GLY A 104 4.58 6.48 0.69
CA GLY A 104 3.62 7.38 0.05
C GLY A 104 2.52 7.84 0.99
N ALA A 105 1.94 6.94 1.78
CA ALA A 105 0.91 7.29 2.77
C ALA A 105 1.46 8.24 3.85
N GLN A 106 2.66 7.94 4.37
CA GLN A 106 3.29 8.77 5.38
C GLN A 106 3.67 10.16 4.86
N ASP A 107 4.14 10.26 3.62
CA ASP A 107 4.45 11.54 2.97
C ASP A 107 3.21 12.39 2.75
N ILE A 108 2.07 11.80 2.37
CA ILE A 108 0.78 12.49 2.28
C ILE A 108 0.34 13.02 3.64
N ILE A 109 0.34 12.18 4.67
CA ILE A 109 -0.06 12.55 6.03
C ILE A 109 0.80 13.71 6.53
N LYS A 110 2.13 13.62 6.36
CA LYS A 110 3.06 14.67 6.80
C LYS A 110 2.86 15.99 6.07
N GLN A 111 2.57 15.94 4.77
CA GLN A 111 2.25 17.15 4.01
C GLN A 111 0.93 17.78 4.48
N LEU A 112 -0.12 16.98 4.69
CA LEU A 112 -1.41 17.46 5.19
C LEU A 112 -1.29 18.07 6.60
N GLU A 113 -0.47 17.49 7.47
CA GLU A 113 -0.15 18.08 8.78
C GLU A 113 0.52 19.46 8.62
N THR A 114 1.49 19.56 7.72
CA THR A 114 2.24 20.80 7.46
C THR A 114 1.33 21.86 6.87
N ASP A 115 0.41 21.47 5.99
CA ASP A 115 -0.55 22.36 5.32
C ASP A 115 -1.74 22.74 6.25
N GLY A 116 -1.85 22.09 7.43
CA GLY A 116 -2.95 22.29 8.37
C GLY A 116 -4.29 21.67 7.92
N ASP A 117 -4.27 20.76 6.94
CA ASP A 117 -5.47 20.04 6.48
C ASP A 117 -5.68 18.78 7.34
N THR A 118 -6.46 18.91 8.39
CA THR A 118 -6.80 17.83 9.33
C THR A 118 -8.19 17.23 9.06
N GLY A 119 -8.82 17.57 7.93
CA GLY A 119 -10.18 17.17 7.58
C GLY A 119 -10.27 15.91 6.73
N THR A 120 -11.08 15.98 5.67
CA THR A 120 -11.42 14.84 4.82
C THR A 120 -10.22 14.20 4.15
N HIS A 121 -9.27 14.99 3.65
CA HIS A 121 -8.07 14.44 2.99
C HIS A 121 -7.19 13.66 3.98
N MET A 122 -7.05 14.17 5.21
CA MET A 122 -6.34 13.46 6.27
C MET A 122 -7.03 12.13 6.60
N GLY A 123 -8.36 12.14 6.77
CA GLY A 123 -9.12 10.91 7.01
C GLY A 123 -8.94 9.88 5.89
N MET A 124 -8.98 10.31 4.62
CA MET A 124 -8.71 9.45 3.46
C MET A 124 -7.30 8.86 3.49
N ALA A 125 -6.28 9.67 3.75
CA ALA A 125 -4.89 9.22 3.82
C ALA A 125 -4.67 8.18 4.94
N ARG A 126 -5.26 8.41 6.10
CA ARG A 126 -5.21 7.50 7.25
C ARG A 126 -5.91 6.16 6.95
N ILE A 127 -7.08 6.17 6.32
CA ILE A 127 -7.77 4.94 5.89
C ILE A 127 -6.91 4.15 4.89
N MET A 128 -6.30 4.81 3.91
CA MET A 128 -5.40 4.17 2.95
C MET A 128 -4.16 3.58 3.65
N ARG A 129 -3.57 4.29 4.62
CA ARG A 129 -2.46 3.79 5.43
C ARG A 129 -2.85 2.49 6.15
N VAL A 130 -4.00 2.45 6.79
CA VAL A 130 -4.51 1.23 7.44
C VAL A 130 -4.72 0.11 6.42
N PHE A 131 -5.27 0.41 5.24
CA PHE A 131 -5.45 -0.59 4.18
C PHE A 131 -4.12 -1.23 3.76
N VAL A 132 -3.05 -0.47 3.69
CA VAL A 132 -1.70 -0.99 3.38
C VAL A 132 -1.18 -1.88 4.51
N PHE A 133 -1.23 -1.39 5.75
CA PHE A 133 -0.64 -2.09 6.89
C PHE A 133 -1.36 -3.37 7.27
N HIS A 134 -2.70 -3.43 7.13
CA HIS A 134 -3.40 -4.67 7.43
C HIS A 134 -2.95 -5.81 6.50
N ARG A 135 -2.64 -5.51 5.22
CA ARG A 135 -2.11 -6.51 4.28
C ARG A 135 -0.69 -6.95 4.64
N ILE A 136 0.14 -6.04 5.14
CA ILE A 136 1.51 -6.35 5.57
C ILE A 136 1.46 -7.26 6.80
N THR A 137 0.79 -6.86 7.85
CA THR A 137 0.75 -7.63 9.09
C THR A 137 0.02 -8.97 8.93
N ASP A 138 -1.00 -9.04 8.07
CA ASP A 138 -1.69 -10.30 7.74
C ASP A 138 -0.79 -11.33 7.06
N LEU A 139 0.20 -10.87 6.28
CA LEU A 139 1.12 -11.76 5.57
C LEU A 139 2.37 -12.10 6.39
N TYR A 140 2.85 -11.17 7.20
CA TYR A 140 4.17 -11.25 7.80
C TYR A 140 4.16 -11.24 9.34
N GLY A 141 3.02 -10.99 9.98
CA GLY A 141 2.93 -10.88 11.44
C GLY A 141 3.45 -9.54 11.94
N ASP A 142 4.34 -9.58 12.94
CA ASP A 142 5.00 -8.40 13.48
C ASP A 142 5.78 -7.69 12.38
N CYS A 143 5.68 -6.36 12.32
CA CYS A 143 6.33 -5.58 11.27
C CYS A 143 6.58 -4.13 11.72
N PRO A 144 7.49 -3.39 11.07
CA PRO A 144 7.64 -1.97 11.32
C PRO A 144 6.34 -1.23 10.99
N TYR A 145 5.72 -0.59 11.97
CA TYR A 145 4.43 0.09 11.84
C TYR A 145 4.47 1.54 12.35
N SER A 146 4.72 1.73 13.64
CA SER A 146 4.63 3.04 14.29
C SER A 146 5.68 4.04 13.81
N GLU A 147 6.85 3.56 13.43
CA GLU A 147 7.98 4.35 12.93
C GLU A 147 8.20 4.23 11.41
N ALA A 148 7.42 3.38 10.74
CA ALA A 148 7.61 3.11 9.33
C ALA A 148 7.31 4.32 8.43
N GLY A 149 8.11 4.48 7.38
CA GLY A 149 7.97 5.57 6.41
C GLY A 149 8.48 6.93 6.89
N LYS A 150 9.04 7.03 8.10
CA LYS A 150 9.50 8.27 8.74
C LYS A 150 11.00 8.58 8.52
N GLY A 151 11.67 7.85 7.63
CA GLY A 151 13.09 8.04 7.35
C GLY A 151 13.42 9.44 6.84
N TYR A 152 12.60 9.97 5.94
CA TYR A 152 12.81 11.29 5.36
C TYR A 152 12.34 12.44 6.29
N SER A 153 11.17 12.29 6.92
CA SER A 153 10.59 13.34 7.76
C SER A 153 11.24 13.46 9.14
N ASP A 154 11.57 12.33 9.75
CA ASP A 154 11.98 12.25 11.16
C ASP A 154 13.38 11.62 11.34
N GLY A 155 14.06 11.24 10.23
CA GLY A 155 15.39 10.64 10.26
C GLY A 155 15.43 9.19 10.79
N ILE A 156 14.28 8.50 10.89
CA ILE A 156 14.19 7.14 11.41
C ILE A 156 14.52 6.15 10.29
N LEU A 157 15.78 5.73 10.21
CA LEU A 157 16.25 4.80 9.17
C LEU A 157 16.09 3.33 9.56
N THR A 158 16.00 3.03 10.84
CA THR A 158 15.85 1.69 11.39
C THR A 158 14.61 1.61 12.27
N PRO A 159 13.39 1.58 11.65
CA PRO A 159 12.16 1.54 12.41
C PRO A 159 12.06 0.23 13.22
N LYS A 160 11.54 0.32 14.43
CA LYS A 160 11.28 -0.85 15.27
C LYS A 160 10.15 -1.71 14.69
N TYR A 161 10.17 -3.00 15.05
CA TYR A 161 9.01 -3.87 14.85
C TYR A 161 7.99 -3.66 15.96
N ASP A 162 6.74 -3.55 15.58
CA ASP A 162 5.60 -3.54 16.49
C ASP A 162 4.91 -4.91 16.41
N SER A 163 4.31 -5.36 17.52
CA SER A 163 3.59 -6.63 17.55
C SER A 163 2.32 -6.56 16.68
N GLN A 164 1.93 -7.67 16.05
CA GLN A 164 0.69 -7.73 15.27
C GLN A 164 -0.53 -7.32 16.12
N GLN A 165 -0.55 -7.68 17.42
CA GLN A 165 -1.61 -7.28 18.33
C GLN A 165 -1.69 -5.77 18.47
N ASP A 166 -0.57 -5.09 18.74
CA ASP A 166 -0.54 -3.63 18.89
C ASP A 166 -0.92 -2.94 17.57
N ILE A 167 -0.44 -3.46 16.43
CA ILE A 167 -0.78 -2.95 15.11
C ILE A 167 -2.30 -3.03 14.88
N TYR A 168 -2.94 -4.16 15.19
CA TYR A 168 -4.39 -4.32 15.00
C TYR A 168 -5.19 -3.37 15.88
N MET A 169 -4.80 -3.21 17.14
CA MET A 169 -5.46 -2.29 18.06
C MET A 169 -5.33 -0.84 17.62
N ASP A 170 -4.15 -0.43 17.16
CA ASP A 170 -3.93 0.92 16.63
C ASP A 170 -4.69 1.15 15.32
N MET A 171 -4.67 0.19 14.38
CA MET A 171 -5.42 0.30 13.13
C MET A 171 -6.93 0.49 13.34
N LEU A 172 -7.52 -0.19 14.33
CA LEU A 172 -8.94 -0.03 14.67
C LEU A 172 -9.23 1.38 15.19
N LYS A 173 -8.39 1.90 16.07
CA LYS A 173 -8.45 3.27 16.57
C LYS A 173 -8.22 4.29 15.47
N GLU A 174 -7.21 4.08 14.65
CA GLU A 174 -6.88 4.93 13.51
C GLU A 174 -8.07 5.08 12.54
N LEU A 175 -8.77 3.97 12.24
CA LEU A 175 -9.97 4.00 11.39
C LEU A 175 -11.12 4.77 12.02
N GLU A 176 -11.36 4.62 13.33
CA GLU A 176 -12.39 5.38 14.05
C GLU A 176 -12.14 6.88 13.96
N GLU A 177 -10.91 7.29 14.26
CA GLU A 177 -10.50 8.69 14.21
C GLU A 177 -10.54 9.24 12.78
N ALA A 178 -10.03 8.47 11.80
CA ALA A 178 -10.03 8.87 10.41
C ALA A 178 -11.44 9.06 9.84
N VAL A 179 -12.37 8.16 10.16
CA VAL A 179 -13.78 8.30 9.77
C VAL A 179 -14.42 9.53 10.41
N ALA A 180 -14.09 9.82 11.67
CA ALA A 180 -14.60 11.01 12.37
C ALA A 180 -14.07 12.33 11.78
N GLN A 181 -12.84 12.35 11.25
CA GLN A 181 -12.26 13.53 10.59
C GLN A 181 -12.94 13.90 9.26
N ILE A 182 -13.53 12.92 8.58
CA ILE A 182 -14.20 13.16 7.30
C ILE A 182 -15.50 13.94 7.56
N SER A 183 -15.55 15.22 7.18
CA SER A 183 -16.67 16.11 7.47
C SER A 183 -17.44 16.63 6.25
N GLY A 184 -16.93 16.41 5.05
CA GLY A 184 -17.54 16.84 3.79
C GLY A 184 -16.76 16.28 2.60
N ASP A 185 -17.30 16.41 1.40
CA ASP A 185 -16.63 15.93 0.20
C ASP A 185 -15.27 16.61 0.02
N GLY A 186 -14.26 15.79 -0.31
CA GLY A 186 -12.91 16.29 -0.54
C GLY A 186 -12.80 17.05 -1.86
N ALA A 187 -12.00 18.13 -1.86
CA ALA A 187 -11.74 18.93 -3.06
C ALA A 187 -10.88 18.23 -4.13
N LEU A 188 -10.64 16.92 -3.99
CA LEU A 188 -9.77 16.15 -4.90
C LEU A 188 -10.44 15.82 -6.25
N GLY A 189 -11.77 15.73 -6.29
CA GLY A 189 -12.50 15.40 -7.51
C GLY A 189 -11.94 14.15 -8.19
N SER A 190 -11.57 14.26 -9.46
CA SER A 190 -11.02 13.16 -10.26
C SER A 190 -9.65 12.66 -9.81
N ALA A 191 -8.95 13.36 -8.93
CA ALA A 191 -7.69 12.88 -8.36
C ALA A 191 -7.89 11.77 -7.33
N ASP A 192 -9.07 11.69 -6.70
CA ASP A 192 -9.52 10.50 -5.98
C ASP A 192 -10.14 9.51 -6.99
N VAL A 193 -9.32 8.59 -7.48
CA VAL A 193 -9.72 7.62 -8.50
C VAL A 193 -10.57 6.46 -7.97
N ILE A 194 -10.81 6.41 -6.65
CA ILE A 194 -11.65 5.39 -6.02
C ILE A 194 -13.09 5.88 -5.87
N PHE A 195 -13.29 7.04 -5.24
CA PHE A 195 -14.63 7.55 -4.90
C PHE A 195 -14.90 8.99 -5.34
N GLY A 196 -13.98 9.61 -6.09
CA GLY A 196 -14.17 10.98 -6.58
C GLY A 196 -14.26 12.06 -5.47
N GLY A 197 -13.67 11.81 -4.31
CA GLY A 197 -13.71 12.69 -3.15
C GLY A 197 -14.95 12.56 -2.27
N SER A 198 -15.84 11.60 -2.52
CA SER A 198 -17.09 11.43 -1.77
C SER A 198 -16.83 11.03 -0.31
N ALA A 199 -17.16 11.93 0.61
CA ALA A 199 -17.08 11.71 2.05
C ALA A 199 -17.91 10.50 2.51
N ALA A 200 -19.12 10.36 1.97
CA ALA A 200 -20.02 9.26 2.34
C ALA A 200 -19.42 7.89 2.00
N HIS A 201 -18.83 7.76 0.80
CA HIS A 201 -18.19 6.51 0.39
C HIS A 201 -16.92 6.22 1.20
N TRP A 202 -16.10 7.23 1.49
CA TRP A 202 -14.91 7.06 2.32
C TRP A 202 -15.24 6.67 3.76
N LYS A 203 -16.29 7.26 4.37
CA LYS A 203 -16.78 6.83 5.68
C LYS A 203 -17.26 5.39 5.67
N ALA A 204 -18.07 5.01 4.69
CA ALA A 204 -18.56 3.64 4.56
C ALA A 204 -17.42 2.65 4.33
N PHE A 205 -16.40 3.02 3.56
CA PHE A 205 -15.20 2.21 3.35
C PHE A 205 -14.39 2.07 4.64
N GLY A 206 -14.12 3.16 5.36
CA GLY A 206 -13.41 3.13 6.64
C GLY A 206 -14.12 2.26 7.69
N ASN A 207 -15.44 2.39 7.83
CA ASN A 207 -16.24 1.53 8.70
C ASN A 207 -16.22 0.06 8.26
N SER A 208 -16.24 -0.22 6.94
CA SER A 208 -16.14 -1.59 6.43
C SER A 208 -14.76 -2.20 6.68
N MET A 209 -13.69 -1.40 6.61
CA MET A 209 -12.36 -1.83 7.01
C MET A 209 -12.29 -2.12 8.51
N MET A 210 -12.90 -1.29 9.34
CA MET A 210 -12.99 -1.51 10.78
C MET A 210 -13.74 -2.82 11.10
N LEU A 211 -14.87 -3.09 10.43
CA LEU A 211 -15.59 -4.36 10.54
C LEU A 211 -14.71 -5.54 10.09
N ARG A 212 -14.00 -5.40 8.99
CA ARG A 212 -13.09 -6.44 8.49
C ARG A 212 -12.00 -6.78 9.51
N LEU A 213 -11.34 -5.79 10.11
CA LEU A 213 -10.32 -6.00 11.13
C LEU A 213 -10.92 -6.62 12.39
N ALA A 214 -12.07 -6.13 12.85
CA ALA A 214 -12.78 -6.70 13.99
C ALA A 214 -13.11 -8.19 13.81
N MET A 215 -13.63 -8.57 12.63
CA MET A 215 -13.97 -9.97 12.35
C MET A 215 -12.75 -10.90 12.31
N ARG A 216 -11.54 -10.39 12.06
CA ARG A 216 -10.30 -11.20 12.13
C ARG A 216 -9.86 -11.50 13.55
N LEU A 217 -10.34 -10.72 14.54
CA LEU A 217 -10.04 -10.94 15.96
C LEU A 217 -10.94 -11.98 16.62
N THR A 218 -11.97 -12.50 15.95
CA THR A 218 -13.00 -13.38 16.55
C THR A 218 -12.45 -14.61 17.26
N GLN A 219 -11.29 -15.15 16.82
CA GLN A 219 -10.67 -16.33 17.40
C GLN A 219 -9.63 -16.02 18.49
N VAL A 220 -9.14 -14.78 18.55
CA VAL A 220 -8.05 -14.40 19.46
C VAL A 220 -8.55 -13.46 20.58
N ASP A 221 -9.52 -12.59 20.27
CA ASP A 221 -10.15 -11.67 21.22
C ASP A 221 -11.60 -11.39 20.80
N ALA A 222 -12.50 -12.29 21.16
CA ALA A 222 -13.92 -12.21 20.78
C ALA A 222 -14.63 -10.99 21.34
N ALA A 223 -14.25 -10.52 22.54
CA ALA A 223 -14.86 -9.34 23.17
C ALA A 223 -14.52 -8.06 22.41
N THR A 224 -13.26 -7.86 22.09
CA THR A 224 -12.77 -6.75 21.24
C THR A 224 -13.37 -6.84 19.84
N ALA A 225 -13.40 -8.04 19.23
CA ALA A 225 -14.02 -8.26 17.94
C ALA A 225 -15.50 -7.79 17.92
N GLN A 226 -16.28 -8.20 18.91
CA GLN A 226 -17.69 -7.80 19.02
C GLN A 226 -17.85 -6.29 19.18
N ALA A 227 -17.09 -5.68 20.09
CA ALA A 227 -17.20 -4.25 20.37
C ALA A 227 -16.93 -3.40 19.10
N TRP A 228 -15.86 -3.71 18.38
CA TRP A 228 -15.50 -2.98 17.18
C TRP A 228 -16.41 -3.29 15.99
N ALA A 229 -16.89 -4.54 15.86
CA ALA A 229 -17.86 -4.88 14.82
C ALA A 229 -19.18 -4.12 14.98
N VAL A 230 -19.71 -4.04 16.21
CA VAL A 230 -20.93 -3.26 16.52
C VAL A 230 -20.71 -1.77 16.20
N LYS A 231 -19.56 -1.21 16.61
CA LYS A 231 -19.21 0.18 16.33
C LYS A 231 -19.15 0.45 14.82
N ALA A 232 -18.51 -0.42 14.07
CA ALA A 232 -18.37 -0.29 12.62
C ALA A 232 -19.74 -0.35 11.90
N ILE A 233 -20.59 -1.29 12.28
CA ILE A 233 -21.94 -1.44 11.71
C ILE A 233 -22.79 -0.20 12.01
N ASN A 234 -22.77 0.29 13.24
CA ASN A 234 -23.51 1.49 13.64
C ASN A 234 -23.00 2.76 12.92
N GLY A 235 -21.72 2.79 12.58
CA GLY A 235 -21.11 3.88 11.80
C GLY A 235 -21.50 3.89 10.31
N GLY A 236 -22.12 2.82 9.81
CA GLY A 236 -22.54 2.67 8.42
C GLY A 236 -21.43 2.08 7.53
N THR A 237 -21.56 0.79 7.22
CA THR A 237 -20.66 0.06 6.31
C THR A 237 -21.16 0.10 4.86
N MET A 238 -20.33 -0.35 3.93
CA MET A 238 -20.74 -0.54 2.53
C MET A 238 -21.79 -1.65 2.44
N THR A 239 -22.97 -1.33 1.86
CA THR A 239 -24.12 -2.24 1.82
C THR A 239 -24.58 -2.56 0.40
N SER A 240 -23.99 -1.96 -0.62
CA SER A 240 -24.35 -2.19 -2.01
C SER A 240 -23.14 -2.16 -2.95
N ASN A 241 -23.32 -2.70 -4.16
CA ASN A 241 -22.30 -2.63 -5.21
C ASN A 241 -21.99 -1.20 -5.69
N ALA A 242 -22.85 -0.22 -5.41
CA ALA A 242 -22.59 1.18 -5.69
C ALA A 242 -21.42 1.75 -4.81
N HIS A 243 -21.10 1.08 -3.72
CA HIS A 243 -20.02 1.48 -2.80
C HIS A 243 -18.69 0.76 -3.09
N ILE A 244 -18.56 0.02 -4.19
CA ILE A 244 -17.33 -0.73 -4.49
C ILE A 244 -16.14 0.23 -4.59
N ALA A 245 -15.14 0.01 -3.73
CA ALA A 245 -13.84 0.66 -3.84
C ALA A 245 -13.06 0.04 -5.01
N SER A 246 -12.92 0.75 -6.12
CA SER A 246 -12.23 0.24 -7.30
C SER A 246 -11.43 1.32 -7.99
N VAL A 247 -10.23 0.94 -8.47
CA VAL A 247 -9.42 1.76 -9.35
C VAL A 247 -9.68 1.31 -10.78
N LYS A 248 -10.08 2.24 -11.64
CA LYS A 248 -10.24 1.96 -13.07
C LYS A 248 -8.86 1.90 -13.74
N HIS A 249 -8.52 0.75 -14.26
CA HIS A 249 -7.31 0.55 -15.04
C HIS A 249 -7.55 0.77 -16.53
N GLY A 250 -6.48 1.16 -17.25
CA GLY A 250 -6.51 1.30 -18.70
C GLY A 250 -6.41 -0.06 -19.42
N ASP A 251 -6.59 -0.03 -20.73
CA ASP A 251 -6.49 -1.19 -21.63
C ASP A 251 -5.06 -1.69 -21.86
N GLY A 252 -4.10 -1.02 -21.25
CA GLY A 252 -2.68 -1.34 -21.34
C GLY A 252 -1.86 -0.48 -22.30
N SER A 253 -2.47 0.44 -23.02
CA SER A 253 -1.76 1.42 -23.86
C SER A 253 -1.09 2.52 -23.02
N THR A 254 -1.58 2.77 -21.80
CA THR A 254 -1.16 3.88 -20.92
C THR A 254 -0.25 3.46 -19.76
N GLY A 255 0.16 2.19 -19.68
CA GLY A 255 1.00 1.70 -18.57
C GLY A 255 0.26 1.46 -17.25
N ASN A 256 -1.01 1.86 -17.11
CA ASN A 256 -1.83 1.60 -15.91
C ASN A 256 -2.71 0.36 -16.11
N ARG A 257 -2.09 -0.81 -16.17
CA ARG A 257 -2.78 -2.09 -16.31
C ARG A 257 -3.20 -2.65 -14.97
N ASN A 258 -4.28 -3.44 -14.99
CA ASN A 258 -4.62 -4.26 -13.83
C ASN A 258 -3.57 -5.36 -13.62
N GLY A 259 -2.94 -5.38 -12.45
CA GLY A 259 -1.85 -6.29 -12.15
C GLY A 259 -2.23 -7.77 -12.27
N HIS A 260 -3.43 -8.18 -11.88
CA HIS A 260 -3.92 -9.54 -12.07
C HIS A 260 -4.12 -9.87 -13.55
N GLY A 261 -4.70 -8.94 -14.31
CA GLY A 261 -4.88 -9.10 -15.75
C GLY A 261 -3.55 -9.27 -16.49
N GLU A 262 -2.53 -8.51 -16.09
CA GLU A 262 -1.17 -8.66 -16.66
C GLU A 262 -0.55 -10.03 -16.37
N VAL A 263 -0.77 -10.59 -15.17
CA VAL A 263 -0.30 -11.94 -14.86
C VAL A 263 -0.94 -12.96 -15.80
N PHE A 264 -2.27 -12.92 -15.96
CA PHE A 264 -2.96 -13.85 -16.86
C PHE A 264 -2.55 -13.72 -18.33
N LEU A 265 -2.22 -12.53 -18.78
CA LEU A 265 -1.73 -12.32 -20.15
C LEU A 265 -0.30 -12.85 -20.36
N ALA A 266 0.55 -12.72 -19.35
CA ALA A 266 1.96 -13.09 -19.45
C ALA A 266 2.25 -14.52 -18.98
N ASP A 267 1.49 -15.02 -18.02
CA ASP A 267 1.63 -16.36 -17.45
C ASP A 267 0.34 -17.13 -17.61
N GLN A 268 0.31 -18.06 -18.56
CA GLN A 268 -0.84 -18.89 -18.85
C GLN A 268 -0.83 -20.19 -18.02
N GLY A 269 0.04 -20.31 -17.03
CA GLY A 269 0.18 -21.49 -16.17
C GLY A 269 -0.93 -21.64 -15.13
N SER A 270 -1.48 -20.51 -14.66
CA SER A 270 -2.49 -20.52 -13.60
C SER A 270 -3.83 -21.10 -14.07
N ARG A 271 -4.38 -21.95 -13.27
CA ARG A 271 -5.68 -22.63 -13.49
C ARG A 271 -6.51 -22.59 -12.22
N ILE A 272 -7.81 -22.66 -12.35
CA ILE A 272 -8.69 -22.93 -11.22
C ILE A 272 -8.45 -24.37 -10.74
N SER A 273 -8.22 -24.55 -9.44
CA SER A 273 -7.93 -25.87 -8.89
C SER A 273 -9.11 -26.81 -8.96
N THR A 274 -8.83 -28.11 -9.04
CA THR A 274 -9.87 -29.15 -8.96
C THR A 274 -10.57 -29.11 -7.61
N SER A 275 -9.85 -28.83 -6.52
CA SER A 275 -10.41 -28.70 -5.16
C SER A 275 -11.46 -27.59 -5.09
N PHE A 276 -11.21 -26.42 -5.70
CA PHE A 276 -12.16 -25.33 -5.75
C PHE A 276 -13.37 -25.70 -6.62
N MET A 277 -13.14 -26.24 -7.81
CA MET A 277 -14.19 -26.62 -8.76
C MET A 277 -15.12 -27.70 -8.22
N SER A 278 -14.60 -28.62 -7.41
CA SER A 278 -15.42 -29.67 -6.77
C SER A 278 -16.41 -29.11 -5.75
N ARG A 279 -16.08 -27.99 -5.09
CA ARG A 279 -16.97 -27.28 -4.15
C ARG A 279 -18.06 -26.47 -4.85
N MET A 280 -17.92 -26.20 -6.13
CA MET A 280 -18.86 -25.43 -6.94
C MET A 280 -19.83 -26.30 -7.78
N VAL A 281 -20.00 -27.56 -7.44
CA VAL A 281 -20.80 -28.50 -8.23
C VAL A 281 -22.24 -28.01 -8.42
N ASN A 282 -22.85 -27.46 -7.36
CA ASN A 282 -24.23 -26.98 -7.34
C ASN A 282 -24.35 -25.46 -7.31
N ASP A 283 -23.24 -24.72 -7.54
CA ASP A 283 -23.25 -23.26 -7.52
C ASP A 283 -23.63 -22.70 -8.90
N PRO A 284 -24.78 -21.97 -9.02
CA PRO A 284 -25.23 -21.41 -10.29
C PRO A 284 -24.26 -20.37 -10.89
N ARG A 285 -23.34 -19.85 -10.11
CA ARG A 285 -22.31 -18.91 -10.58
C ARG A 285 -21.21 -19.58 -11.36
N LYS A 286 -21.05 -20.90 -11.23
CA LYS A 286 -19.96 -21.68 -11.85
C LYS A 286 -19.82 -21.40 -13.34
N THR A 287 -20.93 -21.45 -14.09
CA THR A 287 -20.95 -21.22 -15.55
C THR A 287 -20.72 -19.76 -15.93
N ARG A 288 -20.96 -18.81 -15.02
CA ARG A 288 -20.75 -17.37 -15.26
C ARG A 288 -19.36 -16.90 -14.88
N LEU A 289 -18.73 -17.57 -13.91
CA LEU A 289 -17.39 -17.18 -13.41
C LEU A 289 -16.28 -17.86 -14.20
N PHE A 290 -16.51 -19.06 -14.73
CA PHE A 290 -15.48 -19.87 -15.36
C PHE A 290 -15.89 -20.31 -16.75
N MET A 291 -15.18 -19.82 -17.77
CA MET A 291 -15.28 -20.31 -19.13
C MET A 291 -14.34 -21.51 -19.31
N ARG A 292 -14.80 -22.53 -20.06
CA ARG A 292 -13.92 -23.61 -20.49
C ARG A 292 -12.96 -23.11 -21.58
N GLN A 293 -11.76 -23.68 -21.62
CA GLN A 293 -10.77 -23.35 -22.66
C GLN A 293 -11.27 -23.67 -24.09
N SER A 294 -12.24 -24.62 -24.19
CA SER A 294 -12.89 -25.00 -25.46
C SER A 294 -13.94 -24.01 -25.98
N ASP A 295 -14.25 -22.97 -25.18
CA ASP A 295 -15.29 -21.99 -25.50
C ASP A 295 -14.71 -20.67 -26.06
N LYS A 296 -13.43 -20.71 -26.50
CA LYS A 296 -12.72 -19.59 -27.17
C LYS A 296 -12.66 -19.83 -28.66
#